data_332aec025fc891ea33d4f1ad43b1080c
#
_entry.id   332aec025fc891ea33d4f1ad43b1080c
#
_cell.length_a   1.000
_cell.length_b   1.000
_cell.length_c   1.000
_cell.angle_alpha   90.00
_cell.angle_beta   90.00
_cell.angle_gamma   90.00
#
_symmetry.space_group_name_H-M   'P 1'
#
loop_
_entity.id
_entity.type
_entity.pdbx_description
1 polymer ?
#
loop_
_entity_poly.entity_id
_entity_poly.type
_entity_poly.pdbx_seq_one_letter_code
_entity_poly.pdbx_strand_id
1 'polypeptide(L)'
;VGCNKNQLIGYATHGSPVSPPPFIAGFVETEIDKETGKVEIIDYVAVVDCGTVINKNLAKIQVEGGIVQGIGMALYEDVVYTQRGELASNTFMQYKMPTRKDVGNIIVDFEESYEPTGPFGAKSVGEVVVNTPSPAIENAIYNGLGINLNTLPMTPEKVFMAMTNK
;
A
#
# COMPACT_ATOMS: atom_id res chain seq x y z
N VAL A 1 38.93 17.30 -37.09
CA VAL A 1 37.62 16.87 -37.61
C VAL A 1 36.67 16.90 -36.44
N GLY A 2 35.95 18.02 -36.28
CA GLY A 2 34.95 18.18 -35.22
C GLY A 2 33.77 17.24 -35.49
N CYS A 3 33.59 16.28 -34.65
CA CYS A 3 32.39 15.43 -34.62
C CYS A 3 31.22 16.29 -34.11
N ASN A 4 30.44 16.84 -35.05
CA ASN A 4 29.18 17.50 -34.72
C ASN A 4 28.21 16.39 -34.27
N LYS A 5 28.19 16.10 -32.99
CA LYS A 5 27.18 15.20 -32.43
C LYS A 5 25.84 15.93 -32.45
N ASN A 6 25.16 15.85 -33.57
CA ASN A 6 23.74 16.26 -33.61
C ASN A 6 22.97 15.28 -32.67
N GLN A 7 22.73 15.75 -31.48
CA GLN A 7 21.92 15.05 -30.54
C GLN A 7 20.45 15.14 -31.03
N LEU A 8 19.86 13.99 -31.34
CA LEU A 8 18.44 13.93 -31.65
C LEU A 8 17.68 14.12 -30.32
N ILE A 9 17.05 15.29 -30.20
CA ILE A 9 16.24 15.61 -29.01
C ILE A 9 14.79 15.70 -29.45
N GLY A 10 13.94 14.85 -28.89
CA GLY A 10 12.49 14.99 -28.98
C GLY A 10 11.96 15.68 -27.71
N TYR A 11 11.08 16.63 -27.89
CA TYR A 11 10.39 17.29 -26.78
C TYR A 11 8.88 17.18 -26.99
N ALA A 12 8.16 16.70 -25.98
CA ALA A 12 6.71 16.64 -25.97
C ALA A 12 6.16 16.86 -24.56
N THR A 13 5.05 17.56 -24.47
CA THR A 13 4.32 17.77 -23.21
C THR A 13 2.86 17.37 -23.46
N HIS A 14 2.31 16.59 -22.54
CA HIS A 14 0.91 16.21 -22.56
C HIS A 14 0.30 16.52 -21.20
N GLY A 15 -0.85 17.18 -21.20
CA GLY A 15 -1.69 17.40 -20.03
C GLY A 15 -3.07 16.79 -20.30
N SER A 16 -3.51 15.84 -19.47
CA SER A 16 -4.87 15.34 -19.57
C SER A 16 -5.87 16.44 -19.22
N PRO A 17 -6.96 16.64 -19.99
CA PRO A 17 -7.99 17.62 -19.70
C PRO A 17 -8.85 17.24 -18.49
N VAL A 18 -8.78 15.97 -18.05
CA VAL A 18 -9.47 15.40 -16.91
C VAL A 18 -8.48 14.61 -16.05
N SER A 19 -8.86 14.31 -14.81
CA SER A 19 -8.09 13.44 -13.91
C SER A 19 -8.81 12.09 -13.78
N PRO A 20 -8.57 11.14 -14.69
CA PRO A 20 -9.24 9.85 -14.66
C PRO A 20 -8.78 9.04 -13.45
N PRO A 21 -9.69 8.57 -12.58
CA PRO A 21 -9.31 7.85 -11.38
C PRO A 21 -8.82 6.43 -11.72
N PRO A 22 -7.72 5.97 -11.12
CA PRO A 22 -7.40 4.55 -11.06
C PRO A 22 -8.30 3.86 -10.03
N PHE A 23 -8.46 2.54 -10.16
CA PHE A 23 -9.23 1.73 -9.21
C PHE A 23 -8.39 0.58 -8.70
N ILE A 24 -8.69 0.13 -7.48
CA ILE A 24 -8.08 -1.04 -6.89
C ILE A 24 -9.09 -1.80 -6.03
N ALA A 25 -9.04 -3.11 -6.10
CA ALA A 25 -9.67 -4.01 -5.14
C ALA A 25 -8.56 -4.79 -4.41
N GLY A 26 -8.60 -4.77 -3.07
CA GLY A 26 -7.63 -5.45 -2.22
C GLY A 26 -8.30 -6.44 -1.30
N PHE A 27 -7.75 -7.65 -1.20
CA PHE A 27 -8.21 -8.72 -0.33
C PHE A 27 -7.04 -9.25 0.47
N VAL A 28 -7.25 -9.53 1.74
CA VAL A 28 -6.21 -10.04 2.63
C VAL A 28 -6.69 -11.26 3.38
N GLU A 29 -5.82 -12.26 3.47
CA GLU A 29 -5.93 -13.38 4.39
C GLU A 29 -4.97 -13.15 5.55
N THR A 30 -5.49 -13.28 6.78
CA THR A 30 -4.72 -13.04 8.00
C THR A 30 -4.86 -14.22 8.98
N GLU A 31 -3.81 -14.49 9.72
CA GLU A 31 -3.84 -15.30 10.91
C GLU A 31 -3.69 -14.40 12.14
N ILE A 32 -4.57 -14.61 13.15
CA ILE A 32 -4.59 -13.78 14.35
C ILE A 32 -4.38 -14.64 15.58
N ASP A 33 -3.28 -14.39 16.28
CA ASP A 33 -3.01 -15.00 17.57
C ASP A 33 -3.84 -14.30 18.65
N LYS A 34 -4.81 -15.04 19.22
CA LYS A 34 -5.71 -14.50 20.25
C LYS A 34 -5.06 -14.32 21.62
N GLU A 35 -3.92 -14.96 21.87
CA GLU A 35 -3.21 -14.82 23.14
C GLU A 35 -2.36 -13.56 23.18
N THR A 36 -1.87 -13.11 22.03
CA THR A 36 -0.97 -11.94 21.91
C THR A 36 -1.59 -10.76 21.16
N GLY A 37 -2.67 -10.98 20.42
CA GLY A 37 -3.24 -9.98 19.51
C GLY A 37 -2.44 -9.78 18.23
N LYS A 38 -1.42 -10.60 17.94
CA LYS A 38 -0.59 -10.49 16.75
C LYS A 38 -1.41 -10.83 15.49
N VAL A 39 -1.34 -9.97 14.49
CA VAL A 39 -1.94 -10.17 13.17
C VAL A 39 -0.81 -10.47 12.17
N GLU A 40 -0.87 -11.63 11.53
CA GLU A 40 0.06 -12.02 10.46
C GLU A 40 -0.66 -11.99 9.12
N ILE A 41 -0.03 -11.40 8.12
CA ILE A 41 -0.51 -11.43 6.74
C ILE A 41 -0.04 -12.74 6.10
N ILE A 42 -0.99 -13.54 5.62
CA ILE A 42 -0.70 -14.78 4.89
C ILE A 42 -0.62 -14.46 3.39
N ASP A 43 -1.72 -13.98 2.82
CA ASP A 43 -1.81 -13.58 1.42
C ASP A 43 -2.47 -12.22 1.29
N TYR A 44 -1.97 -11.41 0.37
CA TYR A 44 -2.61 -10.17 -0.07
C TYR A 44 -2.81 -10.22 -1.58
N VAL A 45 -4.06 -10.10 -2.02
CA VAL A 45 -4.41 -10.09 -3.44
C VAL A 45 -4.90 -8.71 -3.83
N ALA A 46 -4.32 -8.14 -4.88
CA ALA A 46 -4.75 -6.86 -5.44
C ALA A 46 -5.03 -6.97 -6.94
N VAL A 47 -6.15 -6.41 -7.36
CA VAL A 47 -6.48 -6.19 -8.78
C VAL A 47 -6.57 -4.70 -9.01
N VAL A 48 -5.78 -4.19 -9.96
CA VAL A 48 -5.60 -2.77 -10.22
C VAL A 48 -6.01 -2.41 -11.63
N ASP A 49 -6.87 -1.41 -11.76
CA ASP A 49 -7.15 -0.73 -13.01
C ASP A 49 -6.32 0.58 -13.06
N CYS A 50 -5.24 0.53 -13.79
CA CYS A 50 -4.40 1.70 -14.11
C CYS A 50 -4.45 2.07 -15.60
N GLY A 51 -5.57 1.75 -16.27
CA GLY A 51 -5.68 1.88 -17.71
C GLY A 51 -4.82 0.86 -18.44
N THR A 52 -4.25 1.25 -19.57
CA THR A 52 -3.26 0.40 -20.26
C THR A 52 -2.00 0.23 -19.42
N VAL A 53 -1.62 -1.00 -19.14
CA VAL A 53 -0.40 -1.31 -18.39
C VAL A 53 0.82 -1.23 -19.30
N ILE A 54 1.50 -0.06 -19.30
CA ILE A 54 2.63 0.20 -20.20
C ILE A 54 3.79 -0.79 -20.01
N ASN A 55 4.09 -1.11 -18.75
CA ASN A 55 5.10 -2.10 -18.40
C ASN A 55 4.62 -2.91 -17.19
N LYS A 56 4.18 -4.14 -17.45
CA LYS A 56 3.57 -5.00 -16.43
C LYS A 56 4.49 -5.29 -15.24
N ASN A 57 5.79 -5.47 -15.49
CA ASN A 57 6.74 -5.78 -14.42
C ASN A 57 6.96 -4.56 -13.52
N LEU A 58 7.16 -3.38 -14.08
CA LEU A 58 7.35 -2.15 -13.31
C LEU A 58 6.06 -1.76 -12.57
N ALA A 59 4.90 -1.91 -13.21
CA ALA A 59 3.61 -1.67 -12.56
C ALA A 59 3.39 -2.61 -11.38
N LYS A 60 3.71 -3.92 -11.55
CA LYS A 60 3.63 -4.90 -10.46
C LYS A 60 4.50 -4.54 -9.27
N ILE A 61 5.76 -4.17 -9.49
CA ILE A 61 6.69 -3.75 -8.43
C ILE A 61 6.16 -2.50 -7.70
N GLN A 62 5.58 -1.55 -8.43
CA GLN A 62 4.96 -0.35 -7.86
C GLN A 62 3.78 -0.73 -6.95
N VAL A 63 2.91 -1.63 -7.40
CA VAL A 63 1.76 -2.11 -6.63
C VAL A 63 2.21 -2.86 -5.37
N GLU A 64 3.14 -3.80 -5.50
CA GLU A 64 3.70 -4.53 -4.37
C GLU A 64 4.30 -3.58 -3.32
N GLY A 65 5.09 -2.58 -3.77
CA GLY A 65 5.69 -1.58 -2.89
C GLY A 65 4.66 -0.75 -2.14
N GLY A 66 3.60 -0.30 -2.81
CA GLY A 66 2.51 0.46 -2.18
C GLY A 66 1.68 -0.37 -1.19
N ILE A 67 1.44 -1.66 -1.49
CA ILE A 67 0.79 -2.59 -0.56
C ILE A 67 1.62 -2.76 0.71
N VAL A 68 2.94 -2.97 0.58
CA VAL A 68 3.85 -3.09 1.74
C VAL A 68 3.83 -1.81 2.59
N GLN A 69 3.84 -0.65 1.96
CA GLN A 69 3.70 0.63 2.66
C GLN A 69 2.38 0.71 3.43
N GLY A 70 1.27 0.32 2.81
CA GLY A 70 -0.04 0.30 3.45
C GLY A 70 -0.15 -0.70 4.60
N ILE A 71 0.48 -1.88 4.49
CA ILE A 71 0.62 -2.86 5.58
C ILE A 71 1.44 -2.24 6.74
N GLY A 72 2.53 -1.54 6.42
CA GLY A 72 3.32 -0.81 7.40
C GLY A 72 2.49 0.18 8.20
N MET A 73 1.73 1.02 7.52
CA MET A 73 0.81 1.98 8.15
C MET A 73 -0.29 1.30 8.97
N ALA A 74 -0.76 0.13 8.53
CA ALA A 74 -1.85 -0.58 9.19
C ALA A 74 -1.41 -1.24 10.50
N LEU A 75 -0.22 -1.85 10.55
CA LEU A 75 0.17 -2.76 11.63
C LEU A 75 1.40 -2.33 12.44
N TYR A 76 2.30 -1.49 11.89
CA TYR A 76 3.64 -1.32 12.45
C TYR A 76 4.05 0.12 12.70
N GLU A 77 3.82 1.00 11.73
CA GLU A 77 4.44 2.33 11.69
C GLU A 77 3.68 3.33 12.55
N ASP A 78 4.37 3.90 13.53
CA ASP A 78 3.81 4.92 14.42
C ASP A 78 4.80 6.07 14.64
N VAL A 79 4.33 7.28 14.45
CA VAL A 79 5.10 8.51 14.70
C VAL A 79 4.70 9.04 16.08
N VAL A 80 5.53 8.75 17.06
CA VAL A 80 5.26 9.07 18.47
C VAL A 80 6.04 10.31 18.91
N TYR A 81 5.34 11.25 19.53
CA TYR A 81 5.94 12.45 20.14
C TYR A 81 5.87 12.38 21.67
N THR A 82 6.91 12.88 22.32
CA THR A 82 6.90 13.09 23.77
C THR A 82 5.96 14.24 24.15
N GLN A 83 5.66 14.38 25.44
CA GLN A 83 4.87 15.54 25.94
C GLN A 83 5.54 16.90 25.67
N ARG A 84 6.85 16.91 25.38
CA ARG A 84 7.61 18.11 25.01
C ARG A 84 7.63 18.39 23.52
N GLY A 85 6.97 17.56 22.69
CA GLY A 85 6.96 17.67 21.23
C GLY A 85 8.20 17.12 20.54
N GLU A 86 9.06 16.37 21.23
CA GLU A 86 10.22 15.72 20.67
C GLU A 86 9.81 14.40 20.00
N LEU A 87 10.37 14.07 18.83
CA LEU A 87 10.10 12.82 18.14
C LEU A 87 10.72 11.64 18.90
N ALA A 88 9.89 10.78 19.48
CA ALA A 88 10.33 9.60 20.21
C ALA A 88 10.71 8.45 19.27
N SER A 89 9.99 8.30 18.13
CA SER A 89 10.27 7.28 17.10
C SER A 89 11.31 7.77 16.08
N ASN A 90 12.49 8.22 16.54
CA ASN A 90 13.51 8.87 15.71
C ASN A 90 14.63 7.93 15.22
N THR A 91 14.54 6.64 15.51
CA THR A 91 15.47 5.61 15.04
C THR A 91 14.73 4.38 14.56
N PHE A 92 15.38 3.51 13.76
CA PHE A 92 14.78 2.23 13.34
C PHE A 92 14.54 1.24 14.48
N MET A 93 15.04 1.52 15.67
CA MET A 93 14.68 0.73 16.85
C MET A 93 13.30 1.07 17.39
N GLN A 94 12.86 2.31 17.27
CA GLN A 94 11.55 2.79 17.71
C GLN A 94 10.52 2.83 16.57
N TYR A 95 10.93 3.32 15.40
CA TYR A 95 10.08 3.33 14.21
C TYR A 95 10.14 1.97 13.51
N LYS A 96 9.06 1.21 13.62
CA LYS A 96 8.99 -0.14 13.08
C LYS A 96 8.46 -0.10 11.65
N MET A 97 9.21 -0.66 10.72
CA MET A 97 8.78 -0.90 9.34
C MET A 97 8.63 -2.41 9.12
N PRO A 98 7.68 -2.84 8.29
CA PRO A 98 7.56 -4.25 7.96
C PRO A 98 8.79 -4.75 7.19
N THR A 99 9.20 -5.98 7.50
CA THR A 99 10.23 -6.70 6.75
C THR A 99 9.59 -7.66 5.77
N ARG A 100 10.37 -8.32 4.92
CA ARG A 100 9.86 -9.35 3.99
C ARG A 100 9.12 -10.49 4.71
N LYS A 101 9.41 -10.72 5.98
CA LYS A 101 8.74 -11.77 6.78
C LYS A 101 7.36 -11.35 7.27
N ASP A 102 7.07 -10.05 7.30
CA ASP A 102 5.87 -9.49 7.90
C ASP A 102 4.74 -9.26 6.90
N VAL A 103 5.01 -9.40 5.59
CA VAL A 103 4.07 -8.99 4.53
C VAL A 103 3.38 -10.14 3.77
N GLY A 104 3.70 -11.39 4.12
CA GLY A 104 3.13 -12.58 3.47
C GLY A 104 3.44 -12.65 1.97
N ASN A 105 2.56 -13.29 1.20
CA ASN A 105 2.62 -13.29 -0.25
C ASN A 105 1.76 -12.15 -0.79
N ILE A 106 2.27 -11.45 -1.82
CA ILE A 106 1.54 -10.39 -2.51
C ILE A 106 1.28 -10.84 -3.94
N ILE A 107 0.01 -10.95 -4.30
CA ILE A 107 -0.46 -11.38 -5.61
C ILE A 107 -1.09 -10.17 -6.28
N VAL A 108 -0.55 -9.77 -7.42
CA VAL A 108 -1.01 -8.58 -8.16
C VAL A 108 -1.46 -9.00 -9.55
N ASP A 109 -2.66 -8.56 -9.91
CA ASP A 109 -3.18 -8.63 -11.27
C ASP A 109 -3.74 -7.29 -11.72
N PHE A 110 -3.96 -7.12 -13.02
CA PHE A 110 -4.41 -5.89 -13.63
C PHE A 110 -5.67 -6.13 -14.45
N GLU A 111 -6.64 -5.24 -14.26
CA GLU A 111 -7.75 -5.08 -15.19
C GLU A 111 -7.36 -3.98 -16.18
N GLU A 112 -7.25 -4.32 -17.46
CA GLU A 112 -6.85 -3.35 -18.48
C GLU A 112 -8.06 -2.63 -19.06
N SER A 113 -8.19 -1.35 -18.74
CA SER A 113 -9.10 -0.42 -19.37
C SER A 113 -8.31 0.58 -20.22
N TYR A 114 -8.89 1.08 -21.29
CA TYR A 114 -8.26 2.12 -22.11
C TYR A 114 -8.77 3.50 -21.68
N GLU A 115 -7.88 4.38 -21.23
CA GLU A 115 -8.22 5.75 -20.88
C GLU A 115 -7.91 6.70 -22.07
N PRO A 116 -8.93 7.24 -22.76
CA PRO A 116 -8.71 8.05 -23.96
C PRO A 116 -7.89 9.31 -23.74
N THR A 117 -7.89 9.87 -22.53
CA THR A 117 -7.20 11.12 -22.19
C THR A 117 -5.81 10.88 -21.61
N GLY A 118 -5.46 9.63 -21.30
CA GLY A 118 -4.17 9.24 -20.77
C GLY A 118 -3.14 8.92 -21.85
N PRO A 119 -1.84 9.08 -21.56
CA PRO A 119 -0.80 8.71 -22.51
C PRO A 119 -0.84 7.19 -22.76
N PHE A 120 -1.00 6.80 -24.03
CA PHE A 120 -1.17 5.40 -24.45
C PHE A 120 -2.34 4.66 -23.78
N GLY A 121 -3.32 5.38 -23.25
CA GLY A 121 -4.45 4.79 -22.54
C GLY A 121 -4.19 4.47 -21.06
N ALA A 122 -3.07 4.93 -20.50
CA ALA A 122 -2.71 4.68 -19.11
C ALA A 122 -3.37 5.68 -18.15
N LYS A 123 -3.60 5.22 -16.92
CA LYS A 123 -3.94 6.02 -15.73
C LYS A 123 -2.81 5.93 -14.69
N SER A 124 -2.94 6.64 -13.59
CA SER A 124 -1.95 6.54 -12.51
C SER A 124 -1.99 5.18 -11.81
N VAL A 125 -0.87 4.77 -11.20
CA VAL A 125 -0.75 3.52 -10.44
C VAL A 125 -0.04 3.72 -9.10
N GLY A 126 0.51 4.91 -8.86
CA GLY A 126 1.40 5.16 -7.72
C GLY A 126 0.72 5.17 -6.37
N GLU A 127 -0.35 5.95 -6.20
CA GLU A 127 -0.93 6.22 -4.88
C GLU A 127 -2.15 5.35 -4.56
N VAL A 128 -2.90 4.90 -5.58
CA VAL A 128 -4.12 4.09 -5.37
C VAL A 128 -3.84 2.82 -4.55
N VAL A 129 -2.65 2.29 -4.68
CA VAL A 129 -2.23 0.99 -4.12
C VAL A 129 -2.05 1.01 -2.60
N VAL A 130 -1.79 2.17 -2.01
CA VAL A 130 -1.64 2.30 -0.56
C VAL A 130 -2.97 2.40 0.19
N ASN A 131 -4.06 2.65 -0.52
CA ASN A 131 -5.36 2.93 0.08
C ASN A 131 -6.08 1.68 0.60
N THR A 132 -5.83 0.50 0.03
CA THR A 132 -6.59 -0.71 0.34
C THR A 132 -6.05 -1.55 1.51
N PRO A 133 -4.76 -1.59 1.87
CA PRO A 133 -4.28 -2.48 2.91
C PRO A 133 -4.90 -2.22 4.29
N SER A 134 -4.96 -0.97 4.73
CA SER A 134 -5.50 -0.65 6.07
C SER A 134 -6.96 -1.09 6.23
N PRO A 135 -7.90 -0.75 5.34
CA PRO A 135 -9.29 -1.20 5.47
C PRO A 135 -9.46 -2.72 5.22
N ALA A 136 -8.63 -3.32 4.36
CA ALA A 136 -8.71 -4.77 4.15
C ALA A 136 -8.29 -5.54 5.41
N ILE A 137 -7.21 -5.11 6.08
CA ILE A 137 -6.73 -5.73 7.32
C ILE A 137 -7.72 -5.50 8.46
N GLU A 138 -8.29 -4.31 8.60
CA GLU A 138 -9.33 -4.02 9.59
C GLU A 138 -10.55 -4.92 9.39
N ASN A 139 -11.03 -5.07 8.15
CA ASN A 139 -12.13 -5.97 7.82
C ASN A 139 -11.79 -7.44 8.14
N ALA A 140 -10.56 -7.88 7.91
CA ALA A 140 -10.12 -9.23 8.26
C ALA A 140 -10.13 -9.46 9.78
N ILE A 141 -9.66 -8.48 10.56
CA ILE A 141 -9.72 -8.51 12.04
C ILE A 141 -11.18 -8.54 12.51
N TYR A 142 -12.03 -7.70 11.92
CA TYR A 142 -13.45 -7.71 12.25
C TYR A 142 -14.11 -9.06 11.93
N ASN A 143 -13.83 -9.65 10.79
CA ASN A 143 -14.38 -10.96 10.39
C ASN A 143 -13.90 -12.09 11.32
N GLY A 144 -12.65 -12.04 11.76
CA GLY A 144 -12.05 -13.08 12.63
C GLY A 144 -12.44 -12.95 14.10
N LEU A 145 -12.58 -11.72 14.61
CA LEU A 145 -12.74 -11.46 16.04
C LEU A 145 -14.04 -10.74 16.40
N GLY A 146 -14.73 -10.14 15.42
CA GLY A 146 -15.93 -9.33 15.63
C GLY A 146 -15.63 -8.04 16.42
N ILE A 147 -14.44 -7.47 16.29
CA ILE A 147 -14.02 -6.20 16.92
C ILE A 147 -13.73 -5.15 15.85
N ASN A 148 -14.09 -3.91 16.09
CA ASN A 148 -13.76 -2.78 15.25
C ASN A 148 -12.55 -2.04 15.82
N LEU A 149 -11.57 -1.78 14.96
CA LEU A 149 -10.40 -0.97 15.28
C LEU A 149 -10.38 0.25 14.36
N ASN A 150 -10.64 1.41 14.91
CA ASN A 150 -10.71 2.67 14.16
C ASN A 150 -9.46 3.56 14.35
N THR A 151 -8.38 2.99 14.84
CA THR A 151 -7.11 3.68 15.08
C THR A 151 -5.94 2.90 14.51
N LEU A 152 -5.07 3.59 13.78
CA LEU A 152 -3.83 3.03 13.23
C LEU A 152 -2.62 3.42 14.12
N PRO A 153 -1.55 2.64 14.07
CA PRO A 153 -1.51 1.26 13.61
C PRO A 153 -2.31 0.31 14.52
N MET A 154 -2.83 -0.78 13.98
CA MET A 154 -3.53 -1.85 14.72
C MET A 154 -2.51 -2.81 15.34
N THR A 155 -1.80 -2.30 16.34
CA THR A 155 -0.74 -3.06 17.01
C THR A 155 -1.30 -4.27 17.77
N PRO A 156 -0.48 -5.31 18.03
CA PRO A 156 -0.91 -6.46 18.83
C PRO A 156 -1.55 -6.07 20.16
N GLU A 157 -1.00 -5.08 20.84
CA GLU A 157 -1.57 -4.54 22.08
C GLU A 157 -2.99 -4.00 21.89
N LYS A 158 -3.21 -3.18 20.85
CA LYS A 158 -4.55 -2.62 20.58
C LYS A 158 -5.56 -3.71 20.22
N VAL A 159 -5.15 -4.70 19.41
CA VAL A 159 -6.00 -5.86 19.07
C VAL A 159 -6.36 -6.66 20.33
N PHE A 160 -5.36 -6.99 21.15
CA PHE A 160 -5.56 -7.73 22.41
C PHE A 160 -6.49 -6.99 23.38
N MET A 161 -6.26 -5.70 23.59
CA MET A 161 -7.10 -4.88 24.48
C MET A 161 -8.54 -4.77 23.97
N ALA A 162 -8.74 -4.67 22.67
CA ALA A 162 -10.08 -4.63 22.07
C ALA A 162 -10.82 -5.98 22.21
N MET A 163 -10.12 -7.12 22.21
CA MET A 163 -10.72 -8.43 22.51
C MET A 163 -11.12 -8.56 23.97
N THR A 164 -10.32 -8.02 24.88
CA THR A 164 -10.52 -8.16 26.33
C THR A 164 -11.62 -7.26 26.87
N ASN A 165 -11.85 -6.11 26.23
CA ASN A 165 -12.85 -5.10 26.62
C ASN A 165 -14.24 -5.30 25.96
N LYS A 166 -14.50 -6.46 25.37
CA LYS A 166 -15.74 -6.79 24.63
C LYS A 166 -16.86 -7.34 25.51
#